data_1ff9d240b80b624a8f1b303398856d31
#
_entry.id   1ff9d240b80b624a8f1b303398856d31
#
_cell.length_a   1.000
_cell.length_b   1.000
_cell.length_c   1.000
_cell.angle_alpha   90.00
_cell.angle_beta   90.00
_cell.angle_gamma   90.00
#
_symmetry.space_group_name_H-M   'P 1'
#
loop_
_entity.id
_entity.type
_entity.pdbx_description
1 polymer ?
#
loop_
_entity_poly.entity_id
_entity_poly.type
_entity_poly.pdbx_seq_one_letter_code
_entity_poly.pdbx_strand_id
1 'polypeptide(L)'
;ARKARFAAEIGERFEHRAKSCATCEVKGSCCTDVHFVNVRITRLEARAINAALAELPEEVRERTARRISHSAELLKNEERAEAKFACPLFEADLGCLVHGRAKPLSCIVHACYERPEDLPPDELLAGEEQEVLKLERRAYGRNFAALPIPLALETNR
;
A
#
# COMPACT_ATOMS: atom_id res chain seq x y z
N ALA A 1 10.15 1.27 12.69
CA ALA A 1 10.95 0.12 13.14
C ALA A 1 10.28 -1.22 12.82
N ARG A 2 9.02 -1.51 13.26
CA ARG A 2 8.37 -2.82 13.07
C ARG A 2 8.15 -3.17 11.60
N LYS A 3 7.47 -2.32 10.84
CA LYS A 3 7.21 -2.53 9.41
C LYS A 3 8.47 -2.75 8.58
N ALA A 4 9.55 -2.06 8.92
CA ALA A 4 10.84 -2.25 8.25
C ALA A 4 11.44 -3.65 8.51
N ARG A 5 11.28 -4.18 9.73
CA ARG A 5 11.70 -5.57 10.04
C ARG A 5 10.87 -6.59 9.28
N PHE A 6 9.57 -6.39 9.24
CA PHE A 6 8.68 -7.25 8.47
C PHE A 6 9.02 -7.23 6.97
N ALA A 7 9.25 -6.05 6.40
CA ALA A 7 9.67 -5.93 5.00
C ALA A 7 11.01 -6.63 4.74
N ALA A 8 11.98 -6.52 5.65
CA ALA A 8 13.25 -7.24 5.55
C ALA A 8 13.04 -8.77 5.62
N GLU A 9 12.21 -9.25 6.54
CA GLU A 9 11.88 -10.67 6.66
C GLU A 9 11.24 -11.21 5.36
N ILE A 10 10.27 -10.51 4.80
CA ILE A 10 9.63 -10.92 3.54
C ILE A 10 10.65 -10.89 2.39
N GLY A 11 11.48 -9.85 2.31
CA GLY A 11 12.53 -9.74 1.29
C GLY A 11 13.53 -10.91 1.34
N GLU A 12 14.02 -11.24 2.54
CA GLU A 12 15.01 -12.30 2.72
C GLU A 12 14.44 -13.72 2.48
N ARG A 13 13.20 -13.97 2.94
CA ARG A 13 12.64 -15.33 2.94
C ARG A 13 11.85 -15.68 1.69
N PHE A 14 11.24 -14.70 1.02
CA PHE A 14 10.25 -14.96 -0.03
C PHE A 14 10.51 -14.19 -1.32
N GLU A 15 10.85 -12.91 -1.28
CA GLU A 15 10.88 -12.04 -2.46
C GLU A 15 11.89 -12.51 -3.53
N HIS A 16 12.95 -13.23 -3.13
CA HIS A 16 13.91 -13.83 -4.05
C HIS A 16 13.30 -14.89 -4.99
N ARG A 17 12.10 -15.39 -4.68
CA ARG A 17 11.34 -16.35 -5.49
C ARG A 17 10.39 -15.68 -6.47
N ALA A 18 10.19 -14.38 -6.32
CA ALA A 18 9.32 -13.61 -7.19
C ALA A 18 10.10 -13.12 -8.42
N LYS A 19 9.38 -12.85 -9.51
CA LYS A 19 9.96 -12.16 -10.66
C LYS A 19 10.43 -10.76 -10.24
N SER A 20 11.64 -10.40 -10.62
CA SER A 20 12.17 -9.07 -10.36
C SER A 20 11.42 -8.02 -11.17
N CYS A 21 10.97 -6.96 -10.50
CA CYS A 21 10.42 -5.78 -11.17
C CYS A 21 11.43 -5.09 -12.09
N ALA A 22 12.74 -5.27 -11.85
CA ALA A 22 13.78 -4.72 -12.71
C ALA A 22 13.80 -5.34 -14.12
N THR A 23 13.41 -6.63 -14.23
CA THR A 23 13.35 -7.37 -15.49
C THR A 23 11.92 -7.52 -16.04
N CYS A 24 10.93 -6.91 -15.37
CA CYS A 24 9.53 -6.96 -15.80
C CYS A 24 9.32 -6.07 -17.04
N GLU A 25 8.67 -6.61 -18.07
CA GLU A 25 8.31 -5.87 -19.28
C GLU A 25 7.34 -4.71 -18.98
N VAL A 26 6.43 -4.93 -18.02
CA VAL A 26 5.47 -3.93 -17.57
C VAL A 26 5.74 -3.60 -16.10
N LYS A 27 6.72 -2.74 -15.87
CA LYS A 27 7.10 -2.32 -14.51
C LYS A 27 5.90 -1.68 -13.78
N GLY A 28 5.63 -2.17 -12.59
CA GLY A 28 4.55 -1.64 -11.76
C GLY A 28 3.15 -2.13 -12.15
N SER A 29 3.01 -3.17 -12.99
CA SER A 29 1.70 -3.73 -13.37
C SER A 29 0.83 -4.07 -12.15
N CYS A 30 1.45 -4.53 -11.05
CA CYS A 30 0.76 -4.77 -9.79
C CYS A 30 0.15 -3.52 -9.12
N CYS A 31 0.56 -2.31 -9.54
CA CYS A 31 0.01 -1.03 -9.08
C CYS A 31 -0.91 -0.38 -10.11
N THR A 32 -0.83 -0.78 -11.37
CA THR A 32 -1.60 -0.22 -12.49
C THR A 32 -2.66 -1.17 -12.99
N ASP A 33 -2.49 -2.47 -12.75
CA ASP A 33 -3.40 -3.50 -13.20
C ASP A 33 -4.75 -3.39 -12.49
N VAL A 34 -5.79 -3.54 -13.27
CA VAL A 34 -7.18 -3.62 -12.81
C VAL A 34 -7.46 -4.78 -11.86
N HIS A 35 -6.55 -5.72 -11.70
CA HIS A 35 -6.67 -6.80 -10.71
C HIS A 35 -6.37 -6.34 -9.29
N PHE A 36 -5.58 -5.29 -9.11
CA PHE A 36 -5.20 -4.80 -7.79
C PHE A 36 -6.16 -3.73 -7.31
N VAL A 37 -7.35 -4.16 -7.04
CA VAL A 37 -8.41 -3.28 -6.57
C VAL A 37 -8.42 -3.29 -5.06
N ASN A 38 -8.31 -2.10 -4.47
CA ASN A 38 -8.79 -1.90 -3.12
C ASN A 38 -7.88 -2.42 -2.00
N VAL A 39 -6.57 -2.18 -2.09
CA VAL A 39 -5.72 -2.30 -0.91
C VAL A 39 -6.28 -1.38 0.17
N ARG A 40 -6.70 -1.99 1.28
CA ARG A 40 -7.24 -1.28 2.44
C ARG A 40 -6.14 -1.10 3.47
N ILE A 41 -6.09 0.08 4.06
CA ILE A 41 -5.09 0.44 5.06
C ILE A 41 -5.74 0.99 6.32
N THR A 42 -5.08 0.81 7.45
CA THR A 42 -5.48 1.38 8.72
C THR A 42 -5.24 2.89 8.75
N ARG A 43 -5.87 3.57 9.70
CA ARG A 43 -5.62 4.99 9.96
C ARG A 43 -4.14 5.25 10.31
N LEU A 44 -3.53 4.34 11.07
CA LEU A 44 -2.12 4.44 11.44
C LEU A 44 -1.21 4.36 10.22
N GLU A 45 -1.50 3.45 9.27
CA GLU A 45 -0.77 3.37 8.01
C GLU A 45 -0.97 4.61 7.15
N ALA A 46 -2.19 5.12 7.06
CA ALA A 46 -2.49 6.33 6.31
C ALA A 46 -1.69 7.53 6.84
N ARG A 47 -1.58 7.68 8.16
CA ARG A 47 -0.74 8.72 8.79
C ARG A 47 0.75 8.56 8.44
N ALA A 48 1.25 7.33 8.45
CA ALA A 48 2.63 7.06 8.06
C ALA A 48 2.89 7.36 6.58
N ILE A 49 1.95 7.03 5.71
CA ILE A 49 2.03 7.34 4.28
C ILE A 49 1.99 8.85 4.06
N ASN A 50 1.05 9.57 4.67
CA ASN A 50 0.96 11.04 4.53
C ASN A 50 2.25 11.73 5.02
N ALA A 51 2.85 11.24 6.12
CA ALA A 51 4.14 11.75 6.58
C ALA A 51 5.27 11.50 5.56
N ALA A 52 5.32 10.32 4.95
CA ALA A 52 6.30 10.02 3.91
C ALA A 52 6.08 10.86 2.64
N LEU A 53 4.84 11.09 2.25
CA LEU A 53 4.51 11.95 1.11
C LEU A 53 4.88 13.41 1.34
N ALA A 54 4.77 13.90 2.58
CA ALA A 54 5.13 15.29 2.92
C ALA A 54 6.63 15.60 2.73
N GLU A 55 7.47 14.56 2.71
CA GLU A 55 8.93 14.70 2.48
C GLU A 55 9.32 14.68 0.99
N LEU A 56 8.36 14.45 0.08
CA LEU A 56 8.61 14.46 -1.36
C LEU A 56 8.74 15.89 -1.89
N PRO A 57 9.42 16.08 -3.06
CA PRO A 57 9.41 17.34 -3.76
C PRO A 57 7.98 17.85 -4.03
N GLU A 58 7.80 19.17 -4.00
CA GLU A 58 6.47 19.79 -4.08
C GLU A 58 5.68 19.35 -5.32
N GLU A 59 6.31 19.34 -6.47
CA GLU A 59 5.67 18.93 -7.73
C GLU A 59 5.16 17.47 -7.70
N VAL A 60 5.95 16.55 -7.10
CA VAL A 60 5.56 15.14 -6.94
C VAL A 60 4.37 15.05 -5.97
N ARG A 61 4.44 15.80 -4.87
CA ARG A 61 3.42 15.87 -3.86
C ARG A 61 2.08 16.33 -4.40
N GLU A 62 2.09 17.42 -5.20
CA GLU A 62 0.88 17.96 -5.84
C GLU A 62 0.27 16.97 -6.84
N ARG A 63 1.10 16.37 -7.72
CA ARG A 63 0.60 15.36 -8.66
C ARG A 63 -0.01 14.18 -7.93
N THR A 64 0.63 13.72 -6.86
CA THR A 64 0.12 12.62 -6.04
C THR A 64 -1.17 12.99 -5.34
N ALA A 65 -1.28 14.20 -4.79
CA ALA A 65 -2.51 14.69 -4.16
C ALA A 65 -3.69 14.71 -5.13
N ARG A 66 -3.47 15.16 -6.38
CA ARG A 66 -4.49 15.12 -7.44
C ARG A 66 -4.95 13.71 -7.75
N ARG A 67 -4.01 12.73 -7.86
CA ARG A 67 -4.37 11.32 -8.08
C ARG A 67 -5.17 10.74 -6.91
N ILE A 68 -4.77 11.04 -5.67
CA ILE A 68 -5.48 10.60 -4.47
C ILE A 68 -6.92 11.13 -4.48
N SER A 69 -7.11 12.43 -4.68
CA SER A 69 -8.46 13.04 -4.70
C SER A 69 -9.31 12.48 -5.84
N HIS A 70 -8.75 12.33 -7.03
CA HIS A 70 -9.48 11.73 -8.16
C HIS A 70 -9.95 10.30 -7.86
N SER A 71 -9.05 9.44 -7.34
CA SER A 71 -9.40 8.07 -6.99
C SER A 71 -10.38 8.00 -5.81
N ALA A 72 -10.29 8.92 -4.85
CA ALA A 72 -11.24 9.00 -3.74
C ALA A 72 -12.64 9.38 -4.22
N GLU A 73 -12.76 10.32 -5.15
CA GLU A 73 -14.05 10.69 -5.75
C GLU A 73 -14.71 9.51 -6.50
N LEU A 74 -13.92 8.71 -7.21
CA LEU A 74 -14.44 7.50 -7.87
C LEU A 74 -15.03 6.51 -6.87
N LEU A 75 -14.44 6.40 -5.67
CA LEU A 75 -14.86 5.45 -4.63
C LEU A 75 -16.02 5.97 -3.76
N LYS A 76 -16.28 7.27 -3.71
CA LYS A 76 -17.41 7.85 -2.97
C LYS A 76 -18.76 7.59 -3.63
N ASN A 77 -18.75 7.27 -4.90
CA ASN A 77 -19.96 6.90 -5.62
C ASN A 77 -20.32 5.45 -5.30
N GLU A 78 -21.43 5.21 -4.60
CA GLU A 78 -21.89 3.87 -4.15
C GLU A 78 -22.02 2.87 -5.29
N GLU A 79 -22.41 3.31 -6.49
CA GLU A 79 -22.46 2.47 -7.69
C GLU A 79 -21.10 1.97 -8.15
N ARG A 80 -20.01 2.54 -7.63
CA ARG A 80 -18.62 2.25 -7.96
C ARG A 80 -17.79 1.76 -6.78
N ALA A 81 -18.42 1.18 -5.76
CA ALA A 81 -17.71 0.64 -4.59
C ALA A 81 -16.62 -0.40 -4.96
N GLU A 82 -16.75 -1.02 -6.13
CA GLU A 82 -15.77 -1.92 -6.75
C GLU A 82 -14.99 -1.25 -7.89
N ALA A 83 -14.97 0.08 -7.94
CA ALA A 83 -14.24 0.79 -8.99
C ALA A 83 -12.77 0.42 -9.00
N LYS A 84 -12.29 0.04 -10.16
CA LYS A 84 -10.87 -0.25 -10.39
C LYS A 84 -10.15 1.06 -10.69
N PHE A 85 -9.02 1.26 -10.05
CA PHE A 85 -8.18 2.44 -10.27
C PHE A 85 -6.71 2.08 -10.10
N ALA A 86 -5.84 2.79 -10.81
CA ALA A 86 -4.41 2.67 -10.56
C ALA A 86 -4.07 3.19 -9.17
N CYS A 87 -3.10 2.56 -8.51
CA CYS A 87 -2.64 3.02 -7.20
C CYS A 87 -2.15 4.47 -7.27
N PRO A 88 -2.73 5.41 -6.50
CA PRO A 88 -2.35 6.83 -6.58
C PRO A 88 -0.93 7.10 -6.08
N LEU A 89 -0.34 6.12 -5.37
CA LEU A 89 1.04 6.18 -4.86
C LEU A 89 2.08 5.66 -5.87
N PHE A 90 1.64 5.18 -7.04
CA PHE A 90 2.54 4.73 -8.10
C PHE A 90 2.75 5.84 -9.13
N GLU A 91 4.00 6.05 -9.54
CA GLU A 91 4.39 6.95 -10.62
C GLU A 91 5.33 6.20 -11.58
N ALA A 92 5.04 6.24 -12.88
CA ALA A 92 5.68 5.38 -13.88
C ALA A 92 7.22 5.42 -13.84
N ASP A 93 7.79 6.63 -13.68
CA ASP A 93 9.24 6.82 -13.70
C ASP A 93 9.91 6.65 -12.33
N LEU A 94 9.13 6.75 -11.24
CA LEU A 94 9.63 6.70 -9.87
C LEU A 94 9.25 5.41 -9.13
N GLY A 95 8.25 4.67 -9.61
CA GLY A 95 7.71 3.50 -8.96
C GLY A 95 6.79 3.86 -7.78
N CYS A 96 6.76 3.01 -6.77
CA CYS A 96 5.97 3.26 -5.55
C CYS A 96 6.65 4.33 -4.69
N LEU A 97 6.00 5.49 -4.56
CA LEU A 97 6.54 6.67 -3.85
C LEU A 97 6.79 6.43 -2.35
N VAL A 98 6.20 5.39 -1.78
CA VAL A 98 6.35 5.03 -0.35
C VAL A 98 7.03 3.68 -0.14
N HIS A 99 7.65 3.11 -1.19
CA HIS A 99 8.22 1.75 -1.17
C HIS A 99 9.19 1.52 0.00
N GLY A 100 10.19 2.38 0.17
CA GLY A 100 11.23 2.24 1.20
C GLY A 100 10.84 2.75 2.59
N ARG A 101 9.68 3.40 2.77
CA ARG A 101 9.34 4.13 4.00
C ARG A 101 8.03 3.72 4.64
N ALA A 102 6.97 3.64 3.84
CA ALA A 102 5.59 3.49 4.34
C ALA A 102 4.73 2.56 3.49
N LYS A 103 5.34 1.60 2.76
CA LYS A 103 4.62 0.62 1.94
C LYS A 103 3.55 -0.09 2.79
N PRO A 104 2.27 -0.19 2.37
CA PRO A 104 1.23 -0.91 3.11
C PRO A 104 1.61 -2.35 3.41
N LEU A 105 1.11 -2.93 4.53
CA LEU A 105 1.44 -4.31 4.92
C LEU A 105 1.10 -5.32 3.84
N SER A 106 -0.11 -5.25 3.29
CA SER A 106 -0.54 -6.11 2.19
C SER A 106 0.31 -5.97 0.94
N CYS A 107 0.85 -4.76 0.67
CA CYS A 107 1.78 -4.54 -0.43
C CYS A 107 3.19 -5.07 -0.13
N ILE A 108 3.59 -5.21 1.15
CA ILE A 108 4.89 -5.78 1.52
C ILE A 108 4.94 -7.26 1.14
N VAL A 109 3.89 -8.02 1.44
CA VAL A 109 3.83 -9.46 1.14
C VAL A 109 3.54 -9.74 -0.34
N HIS A 110 3.15 -8.72 -1.10
CA HIS A 110 2.80 -8.88 -2.50
C HIS A 110 4.02 -8.69 -3.41
N ALA A 111 4.30 -9.72 -4.20
CA ALA A 111 5.28 -9.71 -5.28
C ALA A 111 4.79 -10.63 -6.43
N CYS A 112 5.51 -10.63 -7.57
CA CYS A 112 5.14 -11.42 -8.73
C CYS A 112 5.57 -12.89 -8.57
N TYR A 113 4.98 -13.60 -7.61
CA TYR A 113 5.19 -15.03 -7.44
C TYR A 113 4.53 -15.82 -8.57
N GLU A 114 5.22 -16.83 -9.09
CA GLU A 114 4.70 -17.68 -10.16
C GLU A 114 3.95 -18.89 -9.62
N ARG A 115 4.31 -19.36 -8.44
CA ARG A 115 3.77 -20.59 -7.84
C ARG A 115 3.17 -20.28 -6.47
N PRO A 116 2.04 -20.90 -6.11
CA PRO A 116 1.38 -20.70 -4.82
C PRO A 116 2.32 -21.00 -3.61
N GLU A 117 3.21 -21.99 -3.74
CA GLU A 117 4.15 -22.38 -2.69
C GLU A 117 5.27 -21.37 -2.44
N ASP A 118 5.45 -20.41 -3.34
CA ASP A 118 6.44 -19.35 -3.20
C ASP A 118 5.90 -18.13 -2.41
N LEU A 119 4.57 -18.04 -2.26
CA LEU A 119 3.96 -16.94 -1.53
C LEU A 119 4.31 -16.99 -0.03
N PRO A 120 4.46 -15.83 0.62
CA PRO A 120 4.47 -15.78 2.08
C PRO A 120 3.19 -16.39 2.64
N PRO A 121 3.27 -17.19 3.74
CA PRO A 121 2.08 -17.69 4.43
C PRO A 121 1.18 -16.54 4.93
N ASP A 122 -0.14 -16.70 4.78
CA ASP A 122 -1.13 -15.67 5.17
C ASP A 122 -1.03 -15.29 6.67
N GLU A 123 -0.59 -16.22 7.50
CA GLU A 123 -0.40 -16.01 8.95
C GLU A 123 0.63 -14.92 9.26
N LEU A 124 1.64 -14.74 8.39
CA LEU A 124 2.64 -13.69 8.56
C LEU A 124 2.00 -12.31 8.41
N LEU A 125 1.19 -12.11 7.37
CA LEU A 125 0.46 -10.87 7.19
C LEU A 125 -0.55 -10.66 8.31
N ALA A 126 -1.37 -11.67 8.62
CA ALA A 126 -2.37 -11.60 9.67
C ALA A 126 -1.75 -11.26 11.03
N GLY A 127 -0.60 -11.82 11.35
CA GLY A 127 0.15 -11.51 12.58
C GLY A 127 0.57 -10.03 12.64
N GLU A 128 1.10 -9.48 11.56
CA GLU A 128 1.50 -8.08 11.52
C GLU A 128 0.31 -7.12 11.51
N GLU A 129 -0.79 -7.46 10.87
CA GLU A 129 -2.04 -6.69 10.91
C GLU A 129 -2.59 -6.59 12.34
N GLN A 130 -2.60 -7.70 13.09
CA GLN A 130 -3.01 -7.69 14.50
C GLN A 130 -2.14 -6.75 15.35
N GLU A 131 -0.85 -6.71 15.11
CA GLU A 131 0.05 -5.80 15.82
C GLU A 131 -0.18 -4.34 15.44
N VAL A 132 -0.44 -4.05 14.17
CA VAL A 132 -0.81 -2.68 13.74
C VAL A 132 -2.12 -2.25 14.39
N LEU A 133 -3.11 -3.14 14.49
CA LEU A 133 -4.37 -2.85 15.18
C LEU A 133 -4.17 -2.59 16.70
N LYS A 134 -3.23 -3.30 17.35
CA LYS A 134 -2.86 -3.00 18.75
C LYS A 134 -2.22 -1.62 18.89
N LEU A 135 -1.35 -1.26 17.95
CA LEU A 135 -0.72 0.07 17.92
C LEU A 135 -1.75 1.16 17.65
N GLU A 136 -2.68 0.94 16.74
CA GLU A 136 -3.77 1.86 16.43
C GLU A 136 -4.67 2.11 17.66
N ARG A 137 -5.04 1.04 18.36
CA ARG A 137 -5.81 1.15 19.61
C ARG A 137 -5.06 1.94 20.68
N ARG A 138 -3.74 1.75 20.79
CA ARG A 138 -2.91 2.54 21.73
C ARG A 138 -2.85 4.01 21.34
N ALA A 139 -2.76 4.31 20.05
CA ALA A 139 -2.63 5.68 19.55
C ALA A 139 -3.95 6.46 19.58
N TYR A 140 -5.08 5.80 19.36
CA TYR A 140 -6.37 6.45 19.14
C TYR A 140 -7.48 5.99 20.11
N GLY A 141 -7.18 5.13 21.08
CA GLY A 141 -8.16 4.57 22.03
C GLY A 141 -9.09 3.50 21.43
N ARG A 142 -9.13 3.35 20.11
CA ARG A 142 -9.95 2.37 19.38
C ARG A 142 -9.35 2.03 18.03
N ASN A 143 -9.82 0.95 17.43
CA ASN A 143 -9.52 0.64 16.03
C ASN A 143 -10.56 1.31 15.12
N PHE A 144 -10.14 1.67 13.92
CA PHE A 144 -10.99 2.18 12.85
C PHE A 144 -11.09 1.11 11.75
N ALA A 145 -12.18 1.15 10.99
CA ALA A 145 -12.29 0.32 9.80
C ALA A 145 -11.18 0.69 8.81
N ALA A 146 -10.49 -0.31 8.27
CA ALA A 146 -9.53 -0.10 7.20
C ALA A 146 -10.27 0.41 5.95
N LEU A 147 -9.72 1.42 5.32
CA LEU A 147 -10.29 2.06 4.14
C LEU A 147 -9.39 1.84 2.92
N PRO A 148 -9.94 1.87 1.69
CA PRO A 148 -9.15 1.97 0.48
C PRO A 148 -8.11 3.08 0.58
N ILE A 149 -6.91 2.86 0.05
CA ILE A 149 -5.80 3.83 0.13
C ILE A 149 -6.24 5.27 -0.17
N PRO A 150 -6.95 5.59 -1.29
CA PRO A 150 -7.32 6.97 -1.59
C PRO A 150 -8.19 7.60 -0.49
N LEU A 151 -9.22 6.88 -0.03
CA LEU A 151 -10.13 7.36 1.02
C LEU A 151 -9.41 7.51 2.36
N ALA A 152 -8.55 6.55 2.73
CA ALA A 152 -7.79 6.62 3.97
C ALA A 152 -6.85 7.82 4.00
N LEU A 153 -6.17 8.12 2.89
CA LEU A 153 -5.24 9.24 2.78
C LEU A 153 -5.96 10.59 2.81
N GLU A 154 -7.09 10.70 2.14
CA GLU A 154 -7.89 11.92 2.14
C GLU A 154 -8.46 12.24 3.53
N THR A 155 -8.99 11.23 4.22
CA THR A 155 -9.60 11.40 5.56
C THR A 155 -8.57 11.68 6.66
N ASN A 156 -7.29 11.35 6.47
CA ASN A 156 -6.23 11.47 7.48
C ASN A 156 -5.11 12.46 7.09
N ARG A 157 -5.43 13.44 6.28
CA ARG A 157 -4.54 14.58 5.96
C ARG A 157 -4.23 15.42 7.19
#